data_a39096d9a8a392f0e33e6c75e4975c5e
#
_entry.id   a39096d9a8a392f0e33e6c75e4975c5e
#
_cell.length_a   1.000
_cell.length_b   1.000
_cell.length_c   1.000
_cell.angle_alpha   90.00
_cell.angle_beta   90.00
_cell.angle_gamma   90.00
#
_symmetry.space_group_name_H-M   'P 1'
#
loop_
_entity.id
_entity.type
_entity.pdbx_description
1 polymer ?
#
loop_
_entity_poly.entity_id
_entity_poly.type
_entity_poly.pdbx_seq_one_letter_code
_entity_poly.pdbx_strand_id
1 'polypeptide(L)'
;MLFSCYVDKDPYLVFDRGAYENNLKKWTKLECDNYSYSYTVQDDSTGPDTNVFTVTVSDGVSGYTVKDADGNELDPSSVECVFTTVESLFNKIEEIRADDQAFLDTNPSGIVCYELECEYDKKTGIPESFSNSLWSTGLYTMGSYIVTITNIFVPDEYLENADD
;
A
#
# COMPACT_ATOMS: atom_id res chain seq x y z
N MET A 1 -1.27 -29.35 4.16
CA MET A 1 -1.77 -29.89 5.43
C MET A 1 -0.77 -29.55 6.55
N LEU A 2 -0.77 -28.34 7.07
CA LEU A 2 0.05 -27.88 8.20
C LEU A 2 -0.69 -26.76 8.95
N PHE A 3 -1.90 -27.06 9.46
CA PHE A 3 -2.71 -26.10 10.24
C PHE A 3 -2.60 -26.35 11.77
N SER A 4 -1.55 -27.04 12.22
CA SER A 4 -1.49 -27.47 13.63
C SER A 4 -0.59 -26.63 14.54
N CYS A 5 -0.08 -25.46 14.09
CA CYS A 5 0.89 -24.70 14.89
C CYS A 5 0.41 -23.35 15.44
N TYR A 6 -0.85 -22.98 15.27
CA TYR A 6 -1.31 -21.63 15.62
C TYR A 6 -2.13 -21.52 16.91
N VAL A 7 -2.30 -22.60 17.67
CA VAL A 7 -3.28 -22.64 18.77
C VAL A 7 -2.78 -22.01 20.09
N ASP A 8 -1.47 -21.69 20.19
CA ASP A 8 -0.86 -21.19 21.45
C ASP A 8 0.15 -20.04 21.23
N LYS A 9 -0.03 -19.20 20.23
CA LYS A 9 0.83 -18.01 20.05
C LYS A 9 0.10 -16.73 20.45
N ASP A 10 0.83 -15.85 21.14
CA ASP A 10 0.38 -14.49 21.36
C ASP A 10 0.08 -13.79 20.01
N PRO A 11 -0.89 -12.88 19.97
CA PRO A 11 -1.17 -12.08 18.78
C PRO A 11 0.09 -11.38 18.26
N TYR A 12 0.31 -11.39 16.95
CA TYR A 12 1.51 -10.79 16.35
C TYR A 12 1.26 -10.17 14.98
N LEU A 13 2.12 -9.23 14.59
CA LEU A 13 2.14 -8.58 13.29
C LEU A 13 3.28 -9.15 12.44
N VAL A 14 2.97 -9.56 11.21
CA VAL A 14 3.94 -9.89 10.17
C VAL A 14 4.10 -8.67 9.27
N PHE A 15 5.30 -8.09 9.28
CA PHE A 15 5.66 -6.95 8.44
C PHE A 15 7.17 -6.92 8.22
N ASP A 16 7.61 -6.82 6.97
CA ASP A 16 9.03 -6.65 6.65
C ASP A 16 9.45 -5.18 6.73
N ARG A 17 9.79 -4.77 7.96
CA ARG A 17 10.24 -3.41 8.21
C ARG A 17 11.54 -3.06 7.48
N GLY A 18 12.43 -4.04 7.31
CA GLY A 18 13.69 -3.83 6.60
C GLY A 18 13.47 -3.52 5.12
N ALA A 19 12.58 -4.27 4.45
CA ALA A 19 12.18 -3.99 3.08
C ALA A 19 11.53 -2.60 2.96
N TYR A 20 10.60 -2.26 3.87
CA TYR A 20 9.95 -0.95 3.89
C TYR A 20 10.96 0.20 3.98
N GLU A 21 11.85 0.18 4.99
CA GLU A 21 12.83 1.24 5.24
C GLU A 21 13.82 1.38 4.08
N ASN A 22 14.28 0.26 3.50
CA ASN A 22 15.20 0.26 2.38
C ASN A 22 14.57 0.87 1.12
N ASN A 23 13.31 0.55 0.83
CA ASN A 23 12.62 1.06 -0.35
C ASN A 23 12.20 2.53 -0.17
N LEU A 24 11.76 2.94 1.02
CA LEU A 24 11.51 4.34 1.33
C LEU A 24 12.80 5.18 1.17
N LYS A 25 13.94 4.67 1.67
CA LYS A 25 15.24 5.34 1.49
C LYS A 25 15.63 5.43 0.01
N LYS A 26 15.40 4.35 -0.77
CA LYS A 26 15.67 4.36 -2.21
C LYS A 26 14.84 5.43 -2.92
N TRP A 27 13.53 5.49 -2.68
CA TRP A 27 12.67 6.52 -3.23
C TRP A 27 13.11 7.93 -2.85
N THR A 28 13.35 8.16 -1.55
CA THR A 28 13.79 9.48 -1.05
C THR A 28 15.09 9.95 -1.68
N LYS A 29 16.02 9.01 -1.96
CA LYS A 29 17.31 9.32 -2.59
C LYS A 29 17.16 9.81 -4.03
N LEU A 30 16.11 9.42 -4.74
CA LEU A 30 15.85 9.87 -6.10
C LEU A 30 15.58 11.39 -6.18
N GLU A 31 15.09 12.00 -5.10
CA GLU A 31 14.68 13.42 -5.07
C GLU A 31 13.79 13.79 -6.27
N CYS A 32 12.89 12.84 -6.65
CA CYS A 32 12.11 12.92 -7.86
C CYS A 32 10.85 13.77 -7.63
N ASP A 33 10.70 14.84 -8.38
CA ASP A 33 9.56 15.74 -8.36
C ASP A 33 8.67 15.66 -9.62
N ASN A 34 9.04 14.76 -10.56
CA ASN A 34 8.30 14.50 -11.80
C ASN A 34 8.09 13.01 -12.00
N TYR A 35 6.88 12.51 -11.75
CA TYR A 35 6.52 11.09 -11.89
C TYR A 35 5.03 10.88 -12.07
N SER A 36 4.64 9.67 -12.44
CA SER A 36 3.24 9.27 -12.44
C SER A 36 3.06 7.81 -12.07
N TYR A 37 1.87 7.47 -11.59
CA TYR A 37 1.44 6.10 -11.34
C TYR A 37 -0.07 6.00 -11.38
N SER A 38 -0.59 4.79 -11.55
CA SER A 38 -2.02 4.51 -11.39
C SER A 38 -2.21 3.59 -10.19
N TYR A 39 -3.37 3.68 -9.53
CA TYR A 39 -3.68 2.74 -8.45
C TYR A 39 -5.17 2.39 -8.40
N THR A 40 -5.44 1.25 -7.78
CA THR A 40 -6.77 0.78 -7.38
C THR A 40 -6.77 0.41 -5.91
N VAL A 41 -7.92 0.53 -5.26
CA VAL A 41 -8.12 0.11 -3.86
C VAL A 41 -9.22 -0.95 -3.84
N GLN A 42 -8.97 -2.04 -3.13
CA GLN A 42 -9.98 -3.02 -2.77
C GLN A 42 -10.07 -3.06 -1.25
N ASP A 43 -11.25 -2.81 -0.72
CA ASP A 43 -11.55 -2.88 0.71
C ASP A 43 -12.78 -3.76 0.90
N ASP A 44 -12.59 -4.92 1.51
CA ASP A 44 -13.68 -5.88 1.73
C ASP A 44 -14.78 -5.35 2.67
N SER A 45 -14.49 -4.30 3.46
CA SER A 45 -15.47 -3.67 4.34
C SER A 45 -16.45 -2.76 3.60
N THR A 46 -16.03 -2.17 2.49
CA THR A 46 -16.82 -1.23 1.68
C THR A 46 -17.21 -1.81 0.32
N GLY A 47 -16.65 -2.98 -0.03
CA GLY A 47 -16.71 -3.58 -1.35
C GLY A 47 -15.57 -3.07 -2.26
N PRO A 48 -15.34 -3.72 -3.42
CA PRO A 48 -14.27 -3.32 -4.31
C PRO A 48 -14.52 -1.90 -4.83
N ASP A 49 -13.58 -0.98 -4.58
CA ASP A 49 -13.49 0.25 -5.34
C ASP A 49 -12.89 -0.12 -6.71
N THR A 50 -13.73 -0.03 -7.73
CA THR A 50 -13.33 -0.39 -9.09
C THR A 50 -12.74 0.80 -9.85
N ASN A 51 -12.61 1.94 -9.19
CA ASN A 51 -12.06 3.14 -9.79
C ASN A 51 -10.53 3.02 -9.96
N VAL A 52 -10.05 3.46 -11.11
CA VAL A 52 -8.63 3.58 -11.40
C VAL A 52 -8.23 5.04 -11.30
N PHE A 53 -7.40 5.36 -10.34
CA PHE A 53 -6.82 6.70 -10.18
C PHE A 53 -5.48 6.74 -10.92
N THR A 54 -5.26 7.80 -11.69
CA THR A 54 -3.96 8.08 -12.30
C THR A 54 -3.45 9.40 -11.74
N VAL A 55 -2.37 9.32 -11.00
CA VAL A 55 -1.70 10.45 -10.36
C VAL A 55 -0.53 10.89 -11.23
N THR A 56 -0.39 12.20 -11.40
CA THR A 56 0.76 12.82 -12.05
C THR A 56 1.30 13.90 -11.12
N VAL A 57 2.59 13.85 -10.87
CA VAL A 57 3.32 14.88 -10.13
C VAL A 57 4.24 15.58 -11.12
N SER A 58 4.17 16.90 -11.16
CA SER A 58 5.01 17.74 -12.00
C SER A 58 5.53 18.92 -11.18
N ASP A 59 6.84 19.06 -11.11
CA ASP A 59 7.52 20.07 -10.28
C ASP A 59 7.02 20.02 -8.81
N GLY A 60 6.81 18.81 -8.30
CA GLY A 60 6.32 18.58 -6.94
C GLY A 60 4.82 18.85 -6.73
N VAL A 61 4.08 19.24 -7.77
CA VAL A 61 2.63 19.50 -7.69
C VAL A 61 1.86 18.29 -8.22
N SER A 62 1.03 17.71 -7.37
CA SER A 62 0.21 16.55 -7.74
C SER A 62 -1.14 16.96 -8.38
N GLY A 63 -1.55 16.18 -9.38
CA GLY A 63 -2.89 16.17 -9.95
C GLY A 63 -3.32 14.74 -10.23
N TYR A 64 -4.61 14.50 -10.43
CA TYR A 64 -5.10 13.16 -10.75
C TYR A 64 -6.29 13.17 -11.70
N THR A 65 -6.48 12.04 -12.36
CA THR A 65 -7.69 11.68 -13.09
C THR A 65 -8.24 10.38 -12.54
N VAL A 66 -9.53 10.14 -12.71
CA VAL A 66 -10.17 8.91 -12.23
C VAL A 66 -11.08 8.34 -13.31
N LYS A 67 -11.06 7.01 -13.45
CA LYS A 67 -11.93 6.25 -14.36
C LYS A 67 -12.68 5.19 -13.58
N ASP A 68 -13.93 4.94 -13.97
CA ASP A 68 -14.71 3.83 -13.44
C ASP A 68 -14.23 2.47 -14.01
N ALA A 69 -14.89 1.37 -13.59
CA ALA A 69 -14.58 0.02 -14.05
C ALA A 69 -14.77 -0.17 -15.57
N ASP A 70 -15.63 0.62 -16.20
CA ASP A 70 -15.88 0.59 -17.65
C ASP A 70 -14.91 1.46 -18.43
N GLY A 71 -14.01 2.19 -17.73
CA GLY A 71 -13.00 3.07 -18.31
C GLY A 71 -13.50 4.47 -18.63
N ASN A 72 -14.71 4.84 -18.18
CA ASN A 72 -15.24 6.19 -18.37
C ASN A 72 -14.57 7.15 -17.38
N GLU A 73 -14.24 8.35 -17.84
CA GLU A 73 -13.72 9.40 -16.95
C GLU A 73 -14.81 9.91 -16.00
N LEU A 74 -14.44 10.01 -14.73
CA LEU A 74 -15.27 10.61 -13.68
C LEU A 74 -14.79 12.03 -13.39
N ASP A 75 -15.70 12.86 -12.87
CA ASP A 75 -15.31 14.17 -12.35
C ASP A 75 -14.44 13.97 -11.08
N PRO A 76 -13.16 14.41 -11.10
CA PRO A 76 -12.27 14.25 -9.94
C PRO A 76 -12.82 14.87 -8.66
N SER A 77 -13.68 15.90 -8.76
CA SER A 77 -14.30 16.51 -7.58
C SER A 77 -15.35 15.65 -6.90
N SER A 78 -15.82 14.58 -7.57
CA SER A 78 -16.83 13.65 -7.06
C SER A 78 -16.25 12.44 -6.32
N VAL A 79 -14.93 12.22 -6.42
CA VAL A 79 -14.25 11.05 -5.86
C VAL A 79 -12.98 11.50 -5.16
N GLU A 80 -12.80 11.06 -3.91
CA GLU A 80 -11.60 11.39 -3.13
C GLU A 80 -10.40 10.58 -3.61
N CYS A 81 -9.30 11.27 -3.95
CA CYS A 81 -8.01 10.64 -4.24
C CYS A 81 -7.19 10.54 -2.96
N VAL A 82 -7.05 9.32 -2.43
CA VAL A 82 -6.37 9.07 -1.16
C VAL A 82 -4.85 9.16 -1.30
N PHE A 83 -4.31 8.68 -2.43
CA PHE A 83 -2.87 8.65 -2.67
C PHE A 83 -2.49 9.65 -3.76
N THR A 84 -2.09 10.84 -3.34
CA THR A 84 -1.71 11.94 -4.27
C THR A 84 -0.22 12.02 -4.52
N THR A 85 0.59 11.30 -3.74
CA THR A 85 2.06 11.22 -3.90
C THR A 85 2.56 9.83 -3.48
N VAL A 86 3.79 9.48 -3.86
CA VAL A 86 4.43 8.23 -3.42
C VAL A 86 4.62 8.22 -1.90
N GLU A 87 4.91 9.36 -1.29
CA GLU A 87 5.01 9.49 0.16
C GLU A 87 3.69 9.13 0.85
N SER A 88 2.54 9.44 0.24
CA SER A 88 1.23 9.08 0.80
C SER A 88 0.99 7.56 0.80
N LEU A 89 1.57 6.81 -0.16
CA LEU A 89 1.57 5.35 -0.16
C LEU A 89 2.37 4.80 1.03
N PHE A 90 3.60 5.28 1.23
CA PHE A 90 4.44 4.88 2.36
C PHE A 90 3.81 5.24 3.71
N ASN A 91 3.23 6.44 3.81
CA ASN A 91 2.54 6.86 5.03
C ASN A 91 1.35 5.95 5.37
N LYS A 92 0.60 5.49 4.35
CA LYS A 92 -0.52 4.57 4.58
C LYS A 92 -0.06 3.20 5.06
N ILE A 93 1.03 2.68 4.52
CA ILE A 93 1.63 1.41 4.99
C ILE A 93 2.02 1.54 6.48
N GLU A 94 2.67 2.63 6.88
CA GLU A 94 3.05 2.85 8.28
C GLU A 94 1.85 3.09 9.20
N GLU A 95 0.80 3.79 8.73
CA GLU A 95 -0.47 3.96 9.46
C GLU A 95 -1.11 2.60 9.75
N ILE A 96 -1.28 1.76 8.73
CA ILE A 96 -1.85 0.40 8.89
C ILE A 96 -1.01 -0.40 9.90
N ARG A 97 0.31 -0.42 9.74
CA ARG A 97 1.22 -1.12 10.64
C ARG A 97 1.06 -0.64 12.10
N ALA A 98 0.95 0.68 12.30
CA ALA A 98 0.84 1.25 13.64
C ALA A 98 -0.51 0.93 14.29
N ASP A 99 -1.59 0.99 13.51
CA ASP A 99 -2.94 0.69 13.98
C ASP A 99 -3.07 -0.80 14.34
N ASP A 100 -2.55 -1.69 13.51
CA ASP A 100 -2.54 -3.13 13.78
C ASP A 100 -1.73 -3.46 15.04
N GLN A 101 -0.54 -2.88 15.20
CA GLN A 101 0.28 -3.08 16.38
C GLN A 101 -0.44 -2.56 17.64
N ALA A 102 -1.02 -1.36 17.59
CA ALA A 102 -1.75 -0.79 18.71
C ALA A 102 -2.95 -1.67 19.12
N PHE A 103 -3.63 -2.27 18.14
CA PHE A 103 -4.71 -3.21 18.43
C PHE A 103 -4.20 -4.51 19.07
N LEU A 104 -3.10 -5.09 18.55
CA LEU A 104 -2.48 -6.28 19.12
C LEU A 104 -1.98 -6.06 20.55
N ASP A 105 -1.50 -4.85 20.86
CA ASP A 105 -1.05 -4.48 22.21
C ASP A 105 -2.19 -4.49 23.24
N THR A 106 -3.46 -4.46 22.80
CA THR A 106 -4.62 -4.68 23.68
C THR A 106 -4.81 -6.14 24.10
N ASN A 107 -3.99 -7.06 23.55
CA ASN A 107 -4.09 -8.50 23.74
C ASN A 107 -5.50 -9.06 23.42
N PRO A 108 -6.02 -8.84 22.21
CA PRO A 108 -7.36 -9.25 21.84
C PRO A 108 -7.49 -10.78 21.81
N SER A 109 -8.56 -11.31 22.37
CA SER A 109 -8.85 -12.75 22.32
C SER A 109 -9.32 -13.16 20.93
N GLY A 110 -8.84 -14.32 20.43
CA GLY A 110 -9.28 -14.90 19.16
C GLY A 110 -8.60 -14.34 17.91
N ILE A 111 -7.72 -13.36 18.03
CA ILE A 111 -6.90 -12.86 16.94
C ILE A 111 -5.53 -13.52 17.01
N VAL A 112 -5.07 -14.04 15.89
CA VAL A 112 -3.82 -14.77 15.78
C VAL A 112 -2.73 -13.89 15.19
N CYS A 113 -2.99 -13.23 14.07
CA CYS A 113 -2.03 -12.30 13.51
C CYS A 113 -2.65 -11.31 12.52
N TYR A 114 -1.99 -10.16 12.37
CA TYR A 114 -2.09 -9.31 11.20
C TYR A 114 -0.92 -9.58 10.26
N GLU A 115 -1.19 -9.54 8.96
CA GLU A 115 -0.20 -9.70 7.92
C GLU A 115 -0.28 -8.51 6.97
N LEU A 116 0.76 -7.68 7.00
CA LEU A 116 0.93 -6.53 6.11
C LEU A 116 2.03 -6.87 5.10
N GLU A 117 1.62 -7.27 3.91
CA GLU A 117 2.51 -7.61 2.81
C GLU A 117 2.70 -6.41 1.89
N CYS A 118 3.92 -6.17 1.43
CA CYS A 118 4.27 -5.09 0.53
C CYS A 118 5.22 -5.57 -0.55
N GLU A 119 4.95 -5.21 -1.80
CA GLU A 119 5.84 -5.39 -2.93
C GLU A 119 6.32 -4.02 -3.44
N TYR A 120 7.54 -3.95 -3.95
CA TYR A 120 8.18 -2.70 -4.34
C TYR A 120 8.87 -2.80 -5.69
N ASP A 121 8.75 -1.75 -6.50
CA ASP A 121 9.53 -1.61 -7.72
C ASP A 121 11.02 -1.60 -7.40
N LYS A 122 11.76 -2.46 -8.08
CA LYS A 122 13.18 -2.71 -7.78
C LYS A 122 14.08 -1.53 -8.11
N LYS A 123 13.69 -0.67 -9.03
CA LYS A 123 14.50 0.48 -9.47
C LYS A 123 14.23 1.69 -8.59
N THR A 124 12.98 2.00 -8.36
CA THR A 124 12.55 3.24 -7.70
C THR A 124 12.28 3.06 -6.22
N GLY A 125 11.96 1.84 -5.78
CA GLY A 125 11.47 1.57 -4.43
C GLY A 125 10.01 1.92 -4.21
N ILE A 126 9.28 2.41 -5.21
CA ILE A 126 7.84 2.72 -5.12
C ILE A 126 7.07 1.44 -4.79
N PRO A 127 6.11 1.45 -3.86
CA PRO A 127 5.22 0.30 -3.66
C PRO A 127 4.49 -0.07 -4.96
N GLU A 128 4.55 -1.35 -5.35
CA GLU A 128 3.75 -1.93 -6.45
C GLU A 128 2.44 -2.51 -5.92
N SER A 129 2.46 -3.00 -4.70
CA SER A 129 1.26 -3.40 -3.97
C SER A 129 1.50 -3.37 -2.47
N PHE A 130 0.42 -3.22 -1.72
CA PHE A 130 0.39 -3.58 -0.31
C PHE A 130 -1.00 -4.10 0.07
N SER A 131 -1.01 -5.10 0.95
CA SER A 131 -2.24 -5.69 1.45
C SER A 131 -2.16 -5.92 2.94
N ASN A 132 -3.28 -5.67 3.62
CA ASN A 132 -3.44 -5.98 5.03
C ASN A 132 -4.53 -7.03 5.22
N SER A 133 -4.21 -8.10 5.93
CA SER A 133 -5.15 -9.16 6.26
C SER A 133 -5.10 -9.53 7.73
N LEU A 134 -6.27 -9.84 8.28
CA LEU A 134 -6.45 -10.26 9.66
C LEU A 134 -6.77 -11.76 9.72
N TRP A 135 -5.96 -12.52 10.43
CA TRP A 135 -6.16 -13.95 10.70
C TRP A 135 -6.65 -14.15 12.14
N SER A 136 -7.77 -14.85 12.32
CA SER A 136 -8.31 -15.17 13.63
C SER A 136 -8.45 -16.67 13.87
N THR A 137 -8.48 -17.11 15.14
CA THR A 137 -8.62 -18.51 15.54
C THR A 137 -9.96 -19.15 15.14
N GLY A 138 -10.88 -18.39 14.57
CA GLY A 138 -12.22 -18.83 14.20
C GLY A 138 -12.43 -19.24 12.76
N LEU A 139 -11.37 -19.34 11.92
CA LEU A 139 -11.44 -19.93 10.56
C LEU A 139 -11.30 -19.01 9.35
N TYR A 140 -11.33 -17.68 9.43
CA TYR A 140 -11.32 -16.86 8.19
C TYR A 140 -10.49 -15.61 8.31
N THR A 141 -9.85 -15.21 7.18
CA THR A 141 -9.47 -13.84 6.91
C THR A 141 -10.69 -12.95 7.10
N MET A 142 -10.61 -12.03 8.04
CA MET A 142 -11.67 -11.06 8.26
C MET A 142 -11.23 -9.74 7.62
N GLY A 143 -11.69 -9.54 6.40
CA GLY A 143 -11.41 -8.32 5.66
C GLY A 143 -9.99 -8.26 5.12
N SER A 144 -9.85 -7.80 3.90
CA SER A 144 -8.57 -7.40 3.33
C SER A 144 -8.69 -5.98 2.79
N TYR A 145 -7.59 -5.24 2.96
CA TYR A 145 -7.38 -3.96 2.32
C TYR A 145 -6.21 -4.12 1.37
N ILE A 146 -6.45 -3.94 0.08
CA ILE A 146 -5.46 -4.16 -0.96
C ILE A 146 -5.33 -2.91 -1.80
N VAL A 147 -4.12 -2.41 -1.97
CA VAL A 147 -3.80 -1.35 -2.92
C VAL A 147 -2.86 -1.94 -3.96
N THR A 148 -3.21 -1.76 -5.23
CA THR A 148 -2.37 -2.17 -6.35
C THR A 148 -1.96 -0.95 -7.14
N ILE A 149 -0.66 -0.78 -7.35
CA ILE A 149 -0.06 0.34 -8.08
C ILE A 149 0.48 -0.18 -9.41
N THR A 150 0.16 0.53 -10.48
CA THR A 150 0.52 0.17 -11.86
C THR A 150 1.00 1.40 -12.63
N ASN A 151 1.55 1.18 -13.83
CA ASN A 151 1.97 2.25 -14.72
C ASN A 151 2.91 3.27 -14.05
N ILE A 152 3.82 2.77 -13.19
CA ILE A 152 4.83 3.58 -12.55
C ILE A 152 5.75 4.14 -13.64
N PHE A 153 5.86 5.45 -13.69
CA PHE A 153 6.78 6.16 -14.58
C PHE A 153 7.60 7.16 -13.75
N VAL A 154 8.91 7.02 -13.84
CA VAL A 154 9.92 7.94 -13.30
C VAL A 154 10.89 8.24 -14.45
N PRO A 155 11.16 9.51 -14.79
CA PRO A 155 12.10 9.85 -15.84
C PRO A 155 13.51 9.28 -15.58
N ASP A 156 14.19 8.84 -16.64
CA ASP A 156 15.51 8.17 -16.55
C ASP A 156 16.57 9.04 -15.85
N GLU A 157 16.48 10.35 -15.96
CA GLU A 157 17.41 11.30 -15.33
C GLU A 157 17.46 11.19 -13.80
N TYR A 158 16.35 10.75 -13.16
CA TYR A 158 16.32 10.49 -11.72
C TYR A 158 16.87 9.11 -11.36
N LEU A 159 16.76 8.14 -12.28
CA LEU A 159 17.23 6.77 -12.05
C LEU A 159 18.75 6.63 -12.07
N GLU A 160 19.43 7.49 -12.80
CA GLU A 160 20.91 7.49 -12.86
C GLU A 160 21.55 7.83 -11.50
N ASN A 161 20.84 8.53 -10.63
CA ASN A 161 21.31 8.89 -9.29
C ASN A 161 21.10 7.77 -8.24
N ALA A 162 20.41 6.69 -8.59
CA ALA A 162 20.06 5.61 -7.66
C ALA A 162 21.23 4.64 -7.38
N ASP A 163 22.18 4.53 -8.30
CA ASP A 163 23.26 3.51 -8.28
C ASP A 163 24.55 3.96 -7.55
N ASP A 164 24.62 5.20 -7.07
CA ASP A 164 25.73 5.72 -6.26
C ASP A 164 25.39 5.68 -4.74
#